data_23a63e5b9b9b243a4764145e7ca9bc1b
#
_entry.id   23a63e5b9b9b243a4764145e7ca9bc1b
#
_cell.length_a   1.000
_cell.length_b   1.000
_cell.length_c   1.000
_cell.angle_alpha   90.00
_cell.angle_beta   90.00
_cell.angle_gamma   90.00
#
_symmetry.space_group_name_H-M   'P 1'
#
loop_
_entity.id
_entity.type
_entity.pdbx_description
1 polymer ?
#
loop_
_entity_poly.entity_id
_entity_poly.type
_entity_poly.pdbx_seq_one_letter_code
_entity_poly.pdbx_strand_id
1 'polypeptide(L)'
;MFLQLLVKRAGLYKEFVMSKKWYVVHAYSGFEKNVARALQERVDLTGQNEYFGEILVPTEDVVEMRAGQKRKSERKFFPGYVLVEMELSDETWHLVKETPRVMGFIGGKADQPAPLNDREASAILDRVAVGSQRAAPKIVFEAGEIVRVIDGPFNDFNGVVEEVNYEKSRLNVAVTIFGRSTPVELEFSQVEKG
;
A
#
# COMPACT_ATOMS: atom_id res chain seq x y z
N MET A 1 29.90 40.57 -11.61
CA MET A 1 29.88 39.29 -12.39
C MET A 1 30.29 38.07 -11.55
N PHE A 2 31.21 38.18 -10.59
CA PHE A 2 31.65 37.04 -9.73
C PHE A 2 30.60 36.61 -8.70
N LEU A 3 29.81 37.54 -8.16
CA LEU A 3 28.84 37.24 -7.12
C LEU A 3 27.63 36.44 -7.65
N GLN A 4 27.20 36.68 -8.89
CA GLN A 4 26.11 35.92 -9.53
C GLN A 4 26.50 34.48 -9.89
N LEU A 5 27.79 34.19 -10.14
CA LEU A 5 28.28 32.83 -10.35
C LEU A 5 28.31 32.00 -9.05
N LEU A 6 28.61 32.65 -7.93
CA LEU A 6 28.62 32.01 -6.59
C LEU A 6 27.21 31.65 -6.14
N VAL A 7 26.22 32.50 -6.39
CA VAL A 7 24.82 32.23 -6.05
C VAL A 7 24.22 31.13 -6.92
N LYS A 8 24.56 31.09 -8.22
CA LYS A 8 24.15 29.96 -9.09
C LYS A 8 24.84 28.64 -8.70
N ARG A 9 26.09 28.65 -8.27
CA ARG A 9 26.77 27.45 -7.77
C ARG A 9 26.21 26.97 -6.45
N ALA A 10 25.87 27.87 -5.52
CA ALA A 10 25.20 27.52 -4.28
C ALA A 10 23.79 26.94 -4.50
N GLY A 11 23.02 27.48 -5.46
CA GLY A 11 21.72 26.94 -5.86
C GLY A 11 21.82 25.56 -6.50
N LEU A 12 22.79 25.34 -7.38
CA LEU A 12 23.05 24.02 -7.99
C LEU A 12 23.56 22.98 -6.98
N TYR A 13 24.34 23.41 -5.97
CA TYR A 13 24.75 22.53 -4.86
C TYR A 13 23.57 22.17 -3.94
N LYS A 14 22.61 23.09 -3.78
CA LYS A 14 21.43 22.86 -2.94
C LYS A 14 20.45 21.90 -3.61
N GLU A 15 20.29 21.96 -4.95
CA GLU A 15 19.47 21.01 -5.71
C GLU A 15 20.09 19.61 -5.80
N PHE A 16 21.41 19.50 -5.77
CA PHE A 16 22.10 18.19 -5.88
C PHE A 16 22.18 17.41 -4.56
N VAL A 17 21.94 18.06 -3.41
CA VAL A 17 22.07 17.47 -2.07
C VAL A 17 20.72 17.11 -1.43
N MET A 18 19.59 17.54 -2.00
CA MET A 18 18.26 17.38 -1.36
C MET A 18 17.37 16.31 -2.00
N SER A 19 17.92 15.18 -2.41
CA SER A 19 17.06 14.06 -2.82
C SER A 19 16.76 13.18 -1.61
N LYS A 20 15.56 13.31 -1.06
CA LYS A 20 15.03 12.35 -0.10
C LYS A 20 15.00 10.96 -0.73
N LYS A 21 15.41 9.97 0.04
CA LYS A 21 15.43 8.58 -0.37
C LYS A 21 14.69 7.73 0.63
N TRP A 22 14.21 6.60 0.18
CA TRP A 22 13.51 5.64 1.03
C TRP A 22 14.49 4.78 1.81
N TYR A 23 14.29 4.69 3.12
CA TYR A 23 15.04 3.83 4.02
C TYR A 23 14.10 2.89 4.75
N VAL A 24 14.61 1.69 5.07
CA VAL A 24 13.87 0.70 5.85
C VAL A 24 14.32 0.78 7.31
N VAL A 25 13.36 1.01 8.19
CA VAL A 25 13.58 1.07 9.64
C VAL A 25 12.97 -0.19 10.27
N HIS A 26 13.77 -0.92 11.04
CA HIS A 26 13.32 -2.06 11.81
C HIS A 26 12.76 -1.60 13.15
N ALA A 27 11.52 -1.96 13.42
CA ALA A 27 10.81 -1.68 14.66
C ALA A 27 10.40 -2.99 15.35
N TYR A 28 10.09 -2.92 16.64
CA TYR A 28 9.48 -4.06 17.32
C TYR A 28 8.14 -4.42 16.66
N SER A 29 7.96 -5.70 16.36
CA SER A 29 6.74 -6.19 15.71
C SER A 29 5.49 -5.85 16.54
N GLY A 30 4.47 -5.31 15.89
CA GLY A 30 3.25 -4.83 16.52
C GLY A 30 3.29 -3.35 16.91
N PHE A 31 4.46 -2.70 16.88
CA PHE A 31 4.61 -1.29 17.24
C PHE A 31 4.88 -0.36 16.04
N GLU A 32 4.81 -0.87 14.82
CA GLU A 32 5.18 -0.13 13.61
C GLU A 32 4.41 1.19 13.47
N LYS A 33 3.07 1.17 13.69
CA LYS A 33 2.23 2.38 13.65
C LYS A 33 2.59 3.37 14.77
N ASN A 34 2.93 2.85 15.95
CA ASN A 34 3.36 3.70 17.07
C ASN A 34 4.72 4.34 16.77
N VAL A 35 5.64 3.59 16.15
CA VAL A 35 6.94 4.11 15.71
C VAL A 35 6.75 5.18 14.63
N ALA A 36 5.93 4.92 13.61
CA ALA A 36 5.68 5.91 12.55
C ALA A 36 5.11 7.21 13.12
N ARG A 37 4.13 7.13 14.03
CA ARG A 37 3.56 8.30 14.70
C ARG A 37 4.58 9.02 15.59
N ALA A 38 5.30 8.28 16.43
CA ALA A 38 6.30 8.87 17.32
C ALA A 38 7.43 9.54 16.53
N LEU A 39 7.85 8.96 15.41
CA LEU A 39 8.83 9.56 14.53
C LEU A 39 8.31 10.85 13.90
N GLN A 40 7.06 10.85 13.40
CA GLN A 40 6.44 12.06 12.84
C GLN A 40 6.35 13.17 13.89
N GLU A 41 5.88 12.85 15.11
CA GLU A 41 5.80 13.81 16.20
C GLU A 41 7.19 14.41 16.56
N ARG A 42 8.23 13.59 16.52
CA ARG A 42 9.61 14.07 16.79
C ARG A 42 10.13 14.96 15.67
N VAL A 43 9.85 14.60 14.41
CA VAL A 43 10.19 15.43 13.23
C VAL A 43 9.56 16.81 13.35
N ASP A 44 8.27 16.86 13.72
CA ASP A 44 7.51 18.10 13.89
C ASP A 44 8.07 18.94 15.04
N LEU A 45 8.36 18.31 16.19
CA LEU A 45 8.90 18.98 17.38
C LEU A 45 10.31 19.55 17.17
N THR A 46 11.14 18.87 16.35
CA THR A 46 12.51 19.32 16.07
C THR A 46 12.59 20.26 14.87
N GLY A 47 11.46 20.49 14.17
CA GLY A 47 11.40 21.36 13.00
C GLY A 47 12.16 20.80 11.78
N GLN A 48 12.38 19.48 11.73
CA GLN A 48 13.13 18.83 10.65
C GLN A 48 12.24 18.34 9.48
N ASN A 49 11.05 18.87 9.34
CA ASN A 49 10.07 18.50 8.31
C ASN A 49 10.64 18.63 6.88
N GLU A 50 11.56 19.54 6.63
CA GLU A 50 12.18 19.71 5.32
C GLU A 50 13.06 18.51 4.90
N TYR A 51 13.63 17.79 5.87
CA TYR A 51 14.49 16.64 5.63
C TYR A 51 13.74 15.30 5.57
N PHE A 52 12.51 15.28 6.06
CA PHE A 52 11.66 14.11 6.02
C PHE A 52 10.56 14.27 4.96
N GLY A 53 10.21 13.17 4.32
CA GLY A 53 9.06 13.02 3.46
C GLY A 53 8.00 12.15 4.15
N GLU A 54 7.54 11.14 3.46
CA GLU A 54 6.49 10.26 3.93
C GLU A 54 7.04 9.16 4.87
N ILE A 55 6.28 8.85 5.93
CA ILE A 55 6.58 7.76 6.86
C ILE A 55 5.45 6.73 6.73
N LEU A 56 5.74 5.54 6.21
CA LEU A 56 4.76 4.53 5.86
C LEU A 56 4.98 3.23 6.63
N VAL A 57 3.88 2.64 7.05
CA VAL A 57 3.85 1.22 7.47
C VAL A 57 3.22 0.42 6.33
N PRO A 58 3.97 -0.50 5.70
CA PRO A 58 3.45 -1.25 4.56
C PRO A 58 2.37 -2.25 5.01
N THR A 59 1.11 -1.84 4.86
CA THR A 59 -0.09 -2.60 5.22
C THR A 59 -1.02 -2.73 4.03
N GLU A 60 -1.79 -3.81 3.98
CA GLU A 60 -2.93 -3.97 3.08
C GLU A 60 -4.22 -4.08 3.88
N ASP A 61 -5.29 -3.50 3.36
CA ASP A 61 -6.61 -3.68 3.91
C ASP A 61 -7.17 -5.04 3.46
N VAL A 62 -7.39 -5.93 4.39
CA VAL A 62 -8.02 -7.24 4.14
C VAL A 62 -9.42 -7.25 4.73
N VAL A 63 -10.39 -7.64 3.92
CA VAL A 63 -11.75 -7.86 4.41
C VAL A 63 -11.88 -9.32 4.83
N GLU A 64 -11.96 -9.57 6.12
CA GLU A 64 -12.19 -10.90 6.67
C GLU A 64 -13.66 -11.08 7.07
N MET A 65 -14.20 -12.25 6.76
CA MET A 65 -15.53 -12.66 7.26
C MET A 65 -15.34 -13.39 8.58
N ARG A 66 -15.74 -12.78 9.69
CA ARG A 66 -15.80 -13.43 11.00
C ARG A 66 -17.25 -13.45 11.50
N ALA A 67 -17.76 -14.64 11.77
CA ALA A 67 -19.14 -14.85 12.30
C ALA A 67 -20.23 -14.15 11.46
N GLY A 68 -20.10 -14.16 10.11
CA GLY A 68 -21.06 -13.54 9.19
C GLY A 68 -20.98 -12.03 9.08
N GLN A 69 -20.02 -11.38 9.76
CA GLN A 69 -19.78 -9.94 9.66
C GLN A 69 -18.50 -9.64 8.93
N LYS A 70 -18.54 -8.71 7.97
CA LYS A 70 -17.35 -8.16 7.31
C LYS A 70 -16.58 -7.31 8.32
N ARG A 71 -15.38 -7.72 8.65
CA ARG A 71 -14.43 -6.90 9.40
C ARG A 71 -13.28 -6.49 8.47
N LYS A 72 -13.04 -5.18 8.38
CA LYS A 72 -11.81 -4.70 7.79
C LYS A 72 -10.70 -4.97 8.79
N SER A 73 -9.71 -5.75 8.39
CA SER A 73 -8.47 -5.93 9.14
C SER A 73 -7.30 -5.47 8.27
N GLU A 74 -6.30 -4.91 8.89
CA GLU A 74 -5.08 -4.53 8.20
C GLU A 74 -4.07 -5.68 8.34
N ARG A 75 -3.60 -6.16 7.22
CA ARG A 75 -2.51 -7.14 7.16
C ARG A 75 -1.22 -6.43 6.82
N LYS A 76 -0.19 -6.65 7.60
CA LYS A 76 1.14 -6.09 7.32
C LYS A 76 1.84 -6.95 6.28
N PHE A 77 2.34 -6.35 5.20
CA PHE A 77 3.17 -7.05 4.22
C PHE A 77 4.50 -7.45 4.83
N PHE A 78 5.08 -6.54 5.62
CA PHE A 78 6.37 -6.73 6.27
C PHE A 78 6.24 -6.36 7.75
N PRO A 79 5.93 -7.34 8.65
CA PRO A 79 5.87 -7.08 10.08
C PRO A 79 7.22 -6.63 10.62
N GLY A 80 7.24 -5.60 11.45
CA GLY A 80 8.46 -5.05 12.04
C GLY A 80 9.18 -4.01 11.17
N TYR A 81 8.61 -3.59 10.03
CA TYR A 81 9.26 -2.62 9.15
C TYR A 81 8.43 -1.35 8.99
N VAL A 82 9.14 -0.23 8.98
CA VAL A 82 8.62 1.10 8.69
C VAL A 82 9.46 1.69 7.56
N LEU A 83 8.83 2.24 6.54
CA LEU A 83 9.49 2.94 5.45
C LEU A 83 9.54 4.43 5.78
N VAL A 84 10.70 5.03 5.64
CA VAL A 84 10.92 6.45 5.90
C VAL A 84 11.57 7.08 4.70
N GLU A 85 10.92 8.06 4.10
CA GLU A 85 11.51 8.92 3.10
C GLU A 85 12.22 10.07 3.79
N MET A 86 13.54 10.18 3.61
CA MET A 86 14.32 11.23 4.27
C MET A 86 15.62 11.52 3.54
N GLU A 87 16.17 12.68 3.81
CA GLU A 87 17.56 13.00 3.54
C GLU A 87 18.42 12.48 4.71
N LEU A 88 19.41 11.62 4.39
CA LEU A 88 20.27 11.04 5.41
C LEU A 88 21.36 12.04 5.83
N SER A 89 21.32 12.41 7.07
CA SER A 89 22.36 13.17 7.78
C SER A 89 22.56 12.59 9.18
N ASP A 90 23.59 13.00 9.87
CA ASP A 90 23.81 12.58 11.28
C ASP A 90 22.61 12.93 12.17
N GLU A 91 22.01 14.08 11.95
CA GLU A 91 20.87 14.57 12.73
C GLU A 91 19.61 13.73 12.46
N THR A 92 19.28 13.48 11.18
CA THR A 92 18.10 12.68 10.81
C THR A 92 18.30 11.21 11.19
N TRP A 93 19.52 10.70 11.08
CA TRP A 93 19.87 9.34 11.50
C TRP A 93 19.64 9.16 13.01
N HIS A 94 20.16 10.10 13.84
CA HIS A 94 19.96 10.08 15.29
C HIS A 94 18.49 10.20 15.66
N LEU A 95 17.73 11.07 15.01
CA LEU A 95 16.31 11.27 15.28
C LEU A 95 15.52 9.98 15.08
N VAL A 96 15.79 9.24 13.98
CA VAL A 96 15.15 7.94 13.72
C VAL A 96 15.62 6.92 14.74
N LYS A 97 16.93 6.81 14.97
CA LYS A 97 17.53 5.79 15.85
C LYS A 97 17.07 5.90 17.30
N GLU A 98 16.89 7.12 17.79
CA GLU A 98 16.45 7.40 19.16
C GLU A 98 14.93 7.35 19.35
N THR A 99 14.18 7.13 18.26
CA THR A 99 12.73 6.96 18.35
C THR A 99 12.39 5.68 19.13
N PRO A 100 11.51 5.75 20.13
CA PRO A 100 11.19 4.60 20.97
C PRO A 100 10.73 3.40 20.14
N ARG A 101 11.24 2.21 20.46
CA ARG A 101 10.93 0.93 19.80
C ARG A 101 11.48 0.78 18.38
N VAL A 102 12.36 1.66 17.93
CA VAL A 102 13.19 1.48 16.76
C VAL A 102 14.39 0.62 17.15
N MET A 103 14.65 -0.42 16.35
CA MET A 103 15.83 -1.29 16.49
C MET A 103 17.02 -0.73 15.69
N GLY A 104 16.74 -0.13 14.54
CA GLY A 104 17.73 0.48 13.67
C GLY A 104 17.32 0.45 12.21
N PHE A 105 18.21 0.88 11.35
CA PHE A 105 18.05 0.79 9.90
C PHE A 105 18.39 -0.61 9.38
N ILE A 106 17.78 -0.97 8.26
CA ILE A 106 18.07 -2.19 7.52
C ILE A 106 18.80 -1.80 6.24
N GLY A 107 19.84 -2.56 5.92
CA GLY A 107 20.69 -2.32 4.75
C GLY A 107 21.88 -1.40 5.03
N GLY A 108 22.97 -1.63 4.34
CA GLY A 108 24.22 -0.88 4.52
C GLY A 108 24.96 -1.19 5.82
N LYS A 109 25.67 -0.20 6.34
CA LYS A 109 26.36 -0.26 7.63
C LYS A 109 25.51 0.41 8.70
N ALA A 110 25.80 0.11 9.97
CA ALA A 110 25.01 0.62 11.12
C ALA A 110 24.94 2.15 11.20
N ASP A 111 26.00 2.82 10.79
CA ASP A 111 26.17 4.28 10.76
C ASP A 111 25.89 4.88 9.35
N GLN A 112 25.86 4.04 8.32
CA GLN A 112 25.62 4.43 6.93
C GLN A 112 24.58 3.49 6.29
N PRO A 113 23.30 3.66 6.62
CA PRO A 113 22.25 2.84 6.04
C PRO A 113 22.16 3.06 4.52
N ALA A 114 21.94 1.97 3.78
CA ALA A 114 21.73 2.04 2.35
C ALA A 114 20.24 2.36 2.06
N PRO A 115 19.97 3.32 1.16
CA PRO A 115 18.60 3.56 0.72
C PRO A 115 18.09 2.39 -0.12
N LEU A 116 16.79 2.20 -0.16
CA LEU A 116 16.15 1.35 -1.15
C LEU A 116 16.45 1.88 -2.56
N ASN A 117 16.63 0.97 -3.51
CA ASN A 117 16.70 1.40 -4.89
C ASN A 117 15.31 1.83 -5.39
N ASP A 118 15.26 2.65 -6.43
CA ASP A 118 14.01 3.24 -6.94
C ASP A 118 12.99 2.16 -7.35
N ARG A 119 13.44 1.01 -7.86
CA ARG A 119 12.57 -0.10 -8.27
C ARG A 119 11.94 -0.80 -7.05
N GLU A 120 12.74 -1.02 -6.00
CA GLU A 120 12.25 -1.63 -4.76
C GLU A 120 11.26 -0.70 -4.05
N ALA A 121 11.61 0.58 -3.94
CA ALA A 121 10.74 1.60 -3.37
C ALA A 121 9.40 1.66 -4.12
N SER A 122 9.43 1.84 -5.45
CA SER A 122 8.23 1.87 -6.28
C SER A 122 7.38 0.60 -6.13
N ALA A 123 8.00 -0.59 -6.15
CA ALA A 123 7.27 -1.85 -6.02
C ALA A 123 6.55 -1.98 -4.66
N ILE A 124 7.15 -1.48 -3.59
CA ILE A 124 6.52 -1.49 -2.25
C ILE A 124 5.42 -0.43 -2.18
N LEU A 125 5.67 0.78 -2.67
CA LEU A 125 4.70 1.88 -2.69
C LEU A 125 3.48 1.53 -3.54
N ASP A 126 3.67 0.93 -4.71
CA ASP A 126 2.59 0.45 -5.56
C ASP A 126 1.74 -0.60 -4.84
N ARG A 127 2.36 -1.52 -4.11
CA ARG A 127 1.62 -2.51 -3.30
C ARG A 127 0.83 -1.85 -2.17
N VAL A 128 1.39 -0.86 -1.50
CA VAL A 128 0.70 -0.10 -0.45
C VAL A 128 -0.46 0.68 -1.07
N ALA A 129 -0.25 1.36 -2.20
CA ALA A 129 -1.28 2.09 -2.92
C ALA A 129 -2.40 1.16 -3.41
N VAL A 130 -2.05 0.00 -3.99
CA VAL A 130 -3.01 -1.02 -4.43
C VAL A 130 -3.68 -1.70 -3.23
N GLY A 131 -2.96 -1.92 -2.12
CA GLY A 131 -3.50 -2.49 -0.88
C GLY A 131 -4.51 -1.57 -0.20
N SER A 132 -4.26 -0.25 -0.21
CA SER A 132 -5.21 0.74 0.28
C SER A 132 -6.37 1.00 -0.71
N GLN A 133 -6.17 0.71 -2.01
CA GLN A 133 -7.23 0.76 -3.04
C GLN A 133 -7.95 -0.58 -3.22
N ARG A 134 -7.40 -1.68 -2.70
CA ARG A 134 -8.07 -2.98 -2.56
C ARG A 134 -8.96 -3.08 -1.30
N ALA A 135 -9.66 -2.02 -0.95
CA ALA A 135 -11.10 -2.18 -0.80
C ALA A 135 -11.52 -2.74 -2.16
N ALA A 136 -11.82 -4.03 -2.29
CA ALA A 136 -12.10 -4.75 -3.53
C ALA A 136 -12.68 -3.80 -4.56
N PRO A 137 -12.27 -3.84 -5.86
CA PRO A 137 -13.00 -3.09 -6.83
C PRO A 137 -14.45 -3.37 -6.46
N LYS A 138 -15.24 -2.33 -6.18
CA LYS A 138 -16.68 -2.45 -6.19
C LYS A 138 -17.00 -2.73 -7.65
N ILE A 139 -16.79 -3.98 -8.06
CA ILE A 139 -17.48 -4.47 -9.23
C ILE A 139 -18.92 -4.47 -8.75
N VAL A 140 -19.60 -3.36 -8.99
CA VAL A 140 -20.99 -3.20 -8.70
C VAL A 140 -21.68 -3.95 -9.82
N PHE A 141 -22.09 -5.15 -9.55
CA PHE A 141 -22.98 -5.87 -10.45
C PHE A 141 -24.42 -5.41 -10.16
N GLU A 142 -25.17 -5.19 -11.23
CA GLU A 142 -26.58 -4.85 -11.14
C GLU A 142 -27.44 -5.99 -11.72
N ALA A 143 -28.63 -6.15 -11.18
CA ALA A 143 -29.56 -7.12 -11.73
C ALA A 143 -29.91 -6.75 -13.19
N GLY A 144 -29.86 -7.71 -14.09
CA GLY A 144 -30.04 -7.53 -15.53
C GLY A 144 -28.74 -7.33 -16.31
N GLU A 145 -27.58 -7.24 -15.65
CA GLU A 145 -26.28 -7.08 -16.28
C GLU A 145 -25.79 -8.39 -16.90
N ILE A 146 -25.18 -8.29 -18.09
CA ILE A 146 -24.57 -9.45 -18.75
C ILE A 146 -23.18 -9.65 -18.17
N VAL A 147 -22.89 -10.88 -17.75
CA VAL A 147 -21.59 -11.29 -17.21
C VAL A 147 -21.09 -12.54 -17.92
N ARG A 148 -19.77 -12.68 -17.97
CA ARG A 148 -19.09 -13.88 -18.45
C ARG A 148 -18.48 -14.61 -17.26
N VAL A 149 -18.68 -15.92 -17.20
CA VAL A 149 -18.04 -16.77 -16.19
C VAL A 149 -16.61 -17.05 -16.59
N ILE A 150 -15.64 -16.74 -15.70
CA ILE A 150 -14.19 -16.87 -15.97
C ILE A 150 -13.54 -17.99 -15.16
N ASP A 151 -14.26 -18.60 -14.21
CA ASP A 151 -13.75 -19.70 -13.40
C ASP A 151 -14.86 -20.67 -13.00
N GLY A 152 -14.48 -21.94 -12.82
CA GLY A 152 -15.38 -23.01 -12.41
C GLY A 152 -15.95 -23.82 -13.55
N PRO A 153 -16.97 -24.70 -13.28
CA PRO A 153 -17.51 -25.63 -14.25
C PRO A 153 -18.29 -24.95 -15.38
N PHE A 154 -18.59 -23.67 -15.27
CA PHE A 154 -19.32 -22.86 -16.26
C PHE A 154 -18.41 -21.81 -16.93
N ASN A 155 -17.10 -22.04 -16.92
CA ASN A 155 -16.14 -21.14 -17.56
C ASN A 155 -16.51 -20.91 -19.03
N ASP A 156 -16.34 -19.67 -19.51
CA ASP A 156 -16.68 -19.19 -20.86
C ASP A 156 -18.19 -19.10 -21.20
N PHE A 157 -19.07 -19.40 -20.26
CA PHE A 157 -20.50 -19.16 -20.48
C PHE A 157 -20.89 -17.73 -20.12
N ASN A 158 -21.81 -17.19 -20.91
CA ASN A 158 -22.44 -15.92 -20.62
C ASN A 158 -23.72 -16.13 -19.82
N GLY A 159 -24.01 -15.22 -18.91
CA GLY A 159 -25.22 -15.23 -18.13
C GLY A 159 -25.71 -13.82 -17.82
N VAL A 160 -26.91 -13.74 -17.32
CA VAL A 160 -27.53 -12.50 -16.86
C VAL A 160 -27.64 -12.52 -15.34
N VAL A 161 -27.20 -11.48 -14.67
CA VAL A 161 -27.32 -11.34 -13.22
C VAL A 161 -28.79 -11.20 -12.83
N GLU A 162 -29.32 -12.14 -12.05
CA GLU A 162 -30.68 -12.08 -11.51
C GLU A 162 -30.71 -11.37 -10.16
N GLU A 163 -29.75 -11.72 -9.28
CA GLU A 163 -29.68 -11.18 -7.94
C GLU A 163 -28.24 -11.01 -7.50
N VAL A 164 -27.96 -9.94 -6.72
CA VAL A 164 -26.65 -9.65 -6.18
C VAL A 164 -26.68 -9.69 -4.66
N ASN A 165 -25.91 -10.59 -4.06
CA ASN A 165 -25.72 -10.64 -2.62
C ASN A 165 -24.36 -10.06 -2.24
N TYR A 166 -24.35 -8.78 -1.94
CA TYR A 166 -23.11 -8.08 -1.56
C TYR A 166 -22.54 -8.53 -0.21
N GLU A 167 -23.42 -9.02 0.70
CA GLU A 167 -22.96 -9.48 2.01
C GLU A 167 -22.14 -10.77 1.92
N LYS A 168 -22.55 -11.67 1.03
CA LYS A 168 -21.86 -12.94 0.79
C LYS A 168 -20.85 -12.87 -0.35
N SER A 169 -20.76 -11.74 -1.07
CA SER A 169 -19.96 -11.57 -2.30
C SER A 169 -20.31 -12.60 -3.37
N ARG A 170 -21.62 -12.87 -3.56
CA ARG A 170 -22.15 -13.85 -4.50
C ARG A 170 -23.21 -13.23 -5.40
N LEU A 171 -23.32 -13.84 -6.58
CA LEU A 171 -24.29 -13.52 -7.63
C LEU A 171 -25.13 -14.74 -7.94
N ASN A 172 -26.42 -14.54 -8.12
CA ASN A 172 -27.26 -15.50 -8.84
C ASN A 172 -27.29 -15.09 -10.30
N VAL A 173 -26.69 -15.91 -11.15
CA VAL A 173 -26.56 -15.65 -12.58
C VAL A 173 -27.34 -16.70 -13.36
N ALA A 174 -28.24 -16.25 -14.22
CA ALA A 174 -28.94 -17.10 -15.18
C ALA A 174 -28.01 -17.42 -16.34
N VAL A 175 -27.29 -18.54 -16.26
CA VAL A 175 -26.37 -18.99 -17.29
C VAL A 175 -27.12 -19.77 -18.34
N THR A 176 -26.88 -19.46 -19.63
CA THR A 176 -27.50 -20.18 -20.74
C THR A 176 -26.70 -21.44 -21.10
N ILE A 177 -27.22 -22.59 -20.70
CA ILE A 177 -26.61 -23.90 -20.94
C ILE A 177 -27.52 -24.70 -21.88
N PHE A 178 -27.00 -25.10 -23.06
CA PHE A 178 -27.76 -25.85 -24.08
C PHE A 178 -29.14 -25.24 -24.44
N GLY A 179 -29.20 -23.89 -24.48
CA GLY A 179 -30.43 -23.17 -24.83
C GLY A 179 -31.44 -23.06 -23.66
N ARG A 180 -31.06 -23.45 -22.46
CA ARG A 180 -31.87 -23.31 -21.23
C ARG A 180 -31.18 -22.36 -20.24
N SER A 181 -31.97 -21.44 -19.71
CA SER A 181 -31.51 -20.59 -18.64
C SER A 181 -31.49 -21.37 -17.30
N THR A 182 -30.34 -21.46 -16.67
CA THR A 182 -30.13 -22.19 -15.44
C THR A 182 -29.55 -21.21 -14.39
N PRO A 183 -30.23 -20.98 -13.26
CA PRO A 183 -29.69 -20.14 -12.20
C PRO A 183 -28.52 -20.84 -11.52
N VAL A 184 -27.39 -20.12 -11.41
CA VAL A 184 -26.16 -20.59 -10.78
C VAL A 184 -25.67 -19.55 -9.79
N GLU A 185 -25.31 -19.97 -8.60
CA GLU A 185 -24.70 -19.09 -7.58
C GLU A 185 -23.19 -19.07 -7.83
N LEU A 186 -22.64 -17.89 -8.12
CA LEU A 186 -21.21 -17.65 -8.41
C LEU A 186 -20.64 -16.57 -7.48
N GLU A 187 -19.36 -16.67 -7.21
CA GLU A 187 -18.64 -15.61 -6.49
C GLU A 187 -18.29 -14.46 -7.44
N PHE A 188 -18.14 -13.24 -6.91
CA PHE A 188 -17.74 -12.07 -7.71
C PHE A 188 -16.41 -12.28 -8.44
N SER A 189 -15.53 -13.13 -7.89
CA SER A 189 -14.24 -13.50 -8.46
C SER A 189 -14.34 -14.42 -9.68
N GLN A 190 -15.49 -15.08 -9.87
CA GLN A 190 -15.71 -16.06 -10.94
C GLN A 190 -16.38 -15.47 -12.18
N VAL A 191 -16.70 -14.17 -12.15
CA VAL A 191 -17.39 -13.50 -13.25
C VAL A 191 -16.72 -12.16 -13.60
N GLU A 192 -16.77 -11.82 -14.87
CA GLU A 192 -16.39 -10.51 -15.38
C GLU A 192 -17.56 -9.87 -16.12
N LYS A 193 -17.58 -8.53 -16.21
CA LYS A 193 -18.58 -7.83 -17.00
C LYS A 193 -18.37 -8.13 -18.47
N GLY A 194 -19.44 -8.50 -19.14
CA GLY A 194 -19.45 -8.82 -20.57
C GLY A 194 -19.47 -7.57 -21.46
#